data_42dde1710cbe5cef29e7be977decebc5
#
_entry.id   42dde1710cbe5cef29e7be977decebc5
#
_cell.length_a   1.000
_cell.length_b   1.000
_cell.length_c   1.000
_cell.angle_alpha   90.00
_cell.angle_beta   90.00
_cell.angle_gamma   90.00
#
_symmetry.space_group_name_H-M   'P 1'
#
loop_
_entity.id
_entity.type
_entity.pdbx_description
1 polymer ?
#
loop_
_entity_poly.entity_id
_entity_poly.type
_entity_poly.pdbx_seq_one_letter_code
_entity_poly.pdbx_strand_id
1 'polypeptide(L)'
;MKRTRSMVYHETDESRELELCAINDGDLYRKMTSPFIERLKKRYKAGTYDKEKAIDYYFQIATEEARIYNKKFGSEPDFCRVFDVQSRFTAAVNMEKYYFAEDVSYEG
;
A
#
# COMPACT_ATOMS: atom_id res chain seq x y z
N MET A 1 12.61 -6.86 -0.95
CA MET A 1 12.69 -6.13 -2.22
C MET A 1 13.44 -4.82 -2.01
N LYS A 2 14.42 -4.57 -2.84
CA LYS A 2 15.15 -3.30 -2.77
C LYS A 2 14.42 -2.24 -3.60
N ARG A 3 14.33 -1.04 -3.06
CA ARG A 3 13.76 0.09 -3.80
C ARG A 3 14.76 0.59 -4.83
N THR A 4 14.24 1.01 -5.97
CA THR A 4 15.07 1.60 -7.01
C THR A 4 15.12 3.11 -6.84
N ARG A 5 16.04 3.76 -7.57
CA ARG A 5 16.14 5.22 -7.53
C ARG A 5 14.90 5.92 -8.06
N SER A 6 14.08 5.22 -8.85
CA SER A 6 12.84 5.80 -9.37
C SER A 6 11.73 5.84 -8.34
N MET A 7 11.90 5.18 -7.19
CA MET A 7 10.90 5.20 -6.12
C MET A 7 11.08 6.42 -5.25
N VAL A 8 10.39 7.51 -5.62
CA VAL A 8 10.46 8.79 -4.92
C VAL A 8 9.09 9.14 -4.39
N TYR A 9 9.03 9.62 -3.13
CA TYR A 9 7.78 10.11 -2.56
C TYR A 9 7.35 11.36 -3.31
N HIS A 10 6.17 11.31 -3.93
CA HIS A 10 5.61 12.45 -4.64
C HIS A 10 4.10 12.30 -4.68
N GLU A 11 3.41 13.07 -3.86
CA GLU A 11 1.96 13.00 -3.76
C GLU A 11 1.30 13.55 -5.02
N THR A 12 0.41 12.75 -5.62
CA THR A 12 -0.34 13.11 -6.81
C THR A 12 -1.79 12.64 -6.61
N ASP A 13 -2.67 13.05 -7.53
CA ASP A 13 -4.04 12.55 -7.51
C ASP A 13 -4.07 11.03 -7.68
N GLU A 14 -3.17 10.50 -8.50
CA GLU A 14 -3.06 9.07 -8.75
C GLU A 14 -2.63 8.32 -7.49
N SER A 15 -1.62 8.84 -6.77
CA SER A 15 -1.16 8.18 -5.55
C SER A 15 -2.24 8.19 -4.47
N ARG A 16 -2.96 9.29 -4.35
CA ARG A 16 -4.04 9.40 -3.37
C ARG A 16 -5.19 8.46 -3.72
N GLU A 17 -5.57 8.41 -4.99
CA GLU A 17 -6.65 7.52 -5.42
C GLU A 17 -6.27 6.07 -5.20
N LEU A 18 -5.05 5.69 -5.52
CA LEU A 18 -4.57 4.33 -5.31
C LEU A 18 -4.58 3.97 -3.83
N GLU A 19 -4.13 4.87 -2.99
CA GLU A 19 -4.13 4.68 -1.55
C GLU A 19 -5.54 4.40 -1.03
N LEU A 20 -6.49 5.26 -1.41
CA LEU A 20 -7.88 5.11 -0.97
C LEU A 20 -8.51 3.81 -1.47
N CYS A 21 -8.26 3.47 -2.73
CA CYS A 21 -8.79 2.24 -3.30
C CYS A 21 -8.23 1.02 -2.58
N ALA A 22 -6.93 1.01 -2.31
CA ALA A 22 -6.28 -0.12 -1.65
C ALA A 22 -6.83 -0.33 -0.24
N ILE A 23 -7.08 0.76 0.48
CA ILE A 23 -7.59 0.69 1.85
C ILE A 23 -9.04 0.20 1.87
N ASN A 24 -9.83 0.62 0.88
CA ASN A 24 -11.26 0.31 0.84
C ASN A 24 -11.58 -1.01 0.14
N ASP A 25 -10.61 -1.65 -0.48
CA ASP A 25 -10.83 -2.92 -1.20
C ASP A 25 -10.89 -4.07 -0.19
N GLY A 26 -12.10 -4.53 0.11
CA GLY A 26 -12.32 -5.58 1.09
C GLY A 26 -11.71 -6.92 0.70
N ASP A 27 -11.72 -7.25 -0.59
CA ASP A 27 -11.12 -8.51 -1.06
C ASP A 27 -9.61 -8.46 -0.91
N LEU A 28 -9.01 -7.35 -1.30
CA LEU A 28 -7.57 -7.17 -1.18
C LEU A 28 -7.17 -7.16 0.30
N TYR A 29 -7.97 -6.53 1.15
CA TYR A 29 -7.72 -6.51 2.58
C TYR A 29 -7.63 -7.93 3.13
N ARG A 30 -8.60 -8.77 2.80
CA ARG A 30 -8.63 -10.14 3.30
C ARG A 30 -7.49 -10.99 2.75
N LYS A 31 -7.14 -10.79 1.48
CA LYS A 31 -6.14 -11.64 0.81
C LYS A 31 -4.71 -11.22 1.09
N MET A 32 -4.44 -9.93 1.22
CA MET A 32 -3.07 -9.43 1.36
C MET A 32 -2.87 -8.57 2.59
N THR A 33 -3.70 -7.56 2.78
CA THR A 33 -3.46 -6.55 3.81
C THR A 33 -3.49 -7.17 5.20
N SER A 34 -4.51 -7.95 5.50
CA SER A 34 -4.64 -8.55 6.83
C SER A 34 -3.49 -9.52 7.15
N PRO A 35 -3.08 -10.43 6.24
CA PRO A 35 -1.90 -11.26 6.51
C PRO A 35 -0.63 -10.47 6.73
N PHE A 36 -0.42 -9.39 5.97
CA PHE A 36 0.76 -8.56 6.15
C PHE A 36 0.74 -7.84 7.50
N ILE A 37 -0.42 -7.32 7.89
CA ILE A 37 -0.59 -6.67 9.18
C ILE A 37 -0.30 -7.64 10.33
N GLU A 38 -0.75 -8.88 10.23
CA GLU A 38 -0.47 -9.89 11.23
C GLU A 38 1.04 -10.13 11.39
N ARG A 39 1.78 -10.17 10.26
CA ARG A 39 3.23 -10.29 10.32
C ARG A 39 3.87 -9.06 10.97
N LEU A 40 3.37 -7.87 10.65
CA LEU A 40 3.89 -6.64 11.23
C LEU A 40 3.62 -6.57 12.72
N LYS A 41 2.45 -7.01 13.16
CA LYS A 41 2.12 -7.08 14.58
C LYS A 41 3.09 -7.98 15.34
N LYS A 42 3.40 -9.13 14.78
CA LYS A 42 4.35 -10.07 15.38
C LYS A 42 5.73 -9.43 15.51
N ARG A 43 6.19 -8.74 14.48
CA ARG A 43 7.47 -8.04 14.50
C ARG A 43 7.47 -6.92 15.53
N TYR A 44 6.38 -6.20 15.63
CA TYR A 44 6.26 -5.11 16.59
C TYR A 44 6.36 -5.63 18.03
N LYS A 45 5.63 -6.70 18.32
CA LYS A 45 5.67 -7.32 19.66
C LYS A 45 7.03 -7.90 20.00
N ALA A 46 7.72 -8.43 18.98
CA ALA A 46 9.06 -8.99 19.17
C ALA A 46 10.16 -7.93 19.22
N GLY A 47 9.83 -6.66 18.97
CA GLY A 47 10.82 -5.60 18.95
C GLY A 47 11.67 -5.58 17.69
N THR A 48 11.23 -6.29 16.65
CA THR A 48 11.97 -6.38 15.38
C THR A 48 11.25 -5.67 14.24
N TYR A 49 10.32 -4.78 14.56
CA TYR A 49 9.61 -4.02 13.54
C TYR A 49 10.58 -3.21 12.70
N ASP A 50 10.40 -3.29 11.40
CA ASP A 50 11.23 -2.59 10.43
C ASP A 50 10.30 -1.78 9.52
N LYS A 51 10.44 -0.45 9.58
CA LYS A 51 9.62 0.47 8.80
C LYS A 51 9.79 0.21 7.29
N GLU A 52 11.02 -0.07 6.86
CA GLU A 52 11.28 -0.38 5.45
C GLU A 52 10.52 -1.62 5.01
N LYS A 53 10.49 -2.63 5.85
CA LYS A 53 9.77 -3.87 5.57
C LYS A 53 8.26 -3.61 5.49
N ALA A 54 7.74 -2.78 6.38
CA ALA A 54 6.33 -2.43 6.37
C ALA A 54 5.97 -1.69 5.08
N ILE A 55 6.81 -0.74 4.67
CA ILE A 55 6.57 -0.02 3.42
C ILE A 55 6.61 -0.97 2.23
N ASP A 56 7.51 -1.96 2.24
CA ASP A 56 7.56 -2.96 1.18
C ASP A 56 6.25 -3.76 1.11
N TYR A 57 5.67 -4.12 2.24
CA TYR A 57 4.39 -4.81 2.25
C TYR A 57 3.28 -3.93 1.68
N TYR A 58 3.21 -2.68 2.10
CA TYR A 58 2.23 -1.76 1.56
C TYR A 58 2.46 -1.46 0.08
N PHE A 59 3.71 -1.46 -0.36
CA PHE A 59 4.02 -1.32 -1.79
C PHE A 59 3.45 -2.49 -2.59
N GLN A 60 3.55 -3.70 -2.07
CA GLN A 60 2.95 -4.86 -2.72
C GLN A 60 1.43 -4.74 -2.79
N ILE A 61 0.82 -4.25 -1.73
CA ILE A 61 -0.63 -4.03 -1.69
C ILE A 61 -1.02 -2.99 -2.75
N ALA A 62 -0.30 -1.88 -2.80
CA ALA A 62 -0.57 -0.83 -3.77
C ALA A 62 -0.39 -1.33 -5.21
N THR A 63 0.63 -2.15 -5.45
CA THR A 63 0.88 -2.73 -6.77
C THR A 63 -0.28 -3.63 -7.18
N GLU A 64 -0.76 -4.47 -6.27
CA GLU A 64 -1.89 -5.35 -6.57
C GLU A 64 -3.17 -4.56 -6.81
N GLU A 65 -3.41 -3.52 -6.01
CA GLU A 65 -4.58 -2.67 -6.23
C GLU A 65 -4.51 -1.95 -7.57
N ALA A 66 -3.33 -1.50 -7.97
CA ALA A 66 -3.14 -0.87 -9.29
C ALA A 66 -3.53 -1.83 -10.41
N ARG A 67 -3.14 -3.10 -10.27
CA ARG A 67 -3.50 -4.13 -11.25
C ARG A 67 -5.01 -4.36 -11.27
N ILE A 68 -5.63 -4.45 -10.10
CA ILE A 68 -7.08 -4.63 -9.98
C ILE A 68 -7.82 -3.45 -10.60
N TYR A 69 -7.39 -2.25 -10.29
CA TYR A 69 -8.00 -1.02 -10.80
C TYR A 69 -7.93 -0.99 -12.33
N ASN A 70 -6.76 -1.26 -12.89
CA ASN A 70 -6.58 -1.22 -14.34
C ASN A 70 -7.40 -2.31 -15.03
N LYS A 71 -7.54 -3.46 -14.43
CA LYS A 71 -8.39 -4.52 -14.98
C LYS A 71 -9.86 -4.10 -14.99
N LYS A 72 -10.29 -3.39 -13.95
CA LYS A 72 -11.69 -2.99 -13.80
C LYS A 72 -12.05 -1.79 -14.66
N PHE A 73 -11.16 -0.80 -14.73
CA PHE A 73 -11.43 0.47 -15.37
C PHE A 73 -10.53 0.79 -16.58
N GLY A 74 -9.66 -0.12 -16.96
CA GLY A 74 -8.66 0.16 -17.99
C GLY A 74 -9.21 0.54 -19.34
N SER A 75 -10.44 0.12 -19.66
CA SER A 75 -11.09 0.47 -20.92
C SER A 75 -11.93 1.74 -20.84
N GLU A 76 -12.02 2.36 -19.67
CA GLU A 76 -12.83 3.55 -19.45
C GLU A 76 -11.94 4.80 -19.52
N PRO A 77 -12.07 5.64 -20.55
CA PRO A 77 -11.19 6.80 -20.69
C PRO A 77 -11.21 7.74 -19.47
N ASP A 78 -12.39 7.94 -18.89
CA ASP A 78 -12.54 8.84 -17.74
C ASP A 78 -11.90 8.32 -16.46
N PHE A 79 -11.64 7.03 -16.38
CA PHE A 79 -11.06 6.39 -15.21
C PHE A 79 -9.65 5.86 -15.46
N CYS A 80 -9.08 6.21 -16.61
CA CYS A 80 -7.72 5.78 -16.94
C CYS A 80 -6.72 6.51 -16.04
N ARG A 81 -5.99 5.73 -15.26
CA ARG A 81 -4.96 6.26 -14.35
C ARG A 81 -3.66 5.51 -14.58
N VAL A 82 -2.56 6.22 -14.48
CA VAL A 82 -1.24 5.61 -14.55
C VAL A 82 -0.68 5.55 -13.14
N PHE A 83 -0.60 4.33 -12.61
CA PHE A 83 -0.03 4.12 -11.28
C PHE A 83 1.41 3.64 -11.45
N ASP A 84 2.30 4.59 -11.71
CA ASP A 84 3.71 4.31 -11.89
C ASP A 84 4.36 3.91 -10.55
N VAL A 85 5.65 3.64 -10.57
CA VAL A 85 6.36 3.20 -9.39
C VAL A 85 6.35 4.29 -8.30
N GLN A 86 6.39 5.56 -8.71
CA GLN A 86 6.36 6.66 -7.74
C GLN A 86 5.01 6.75 -7.05
N SER A 87 3.91 6.60 -7.81
CA SER A 87 2.56 6.62 -7.25
C SER A 87 2.36 5.47 -6.25
N ARG A 88 2.83 4.28 -6.61
CA ARG A 88 2.71 3.12 -5.74
C ARG A 88 3.55 3.26 -4.48
N PHE A 89 4.75 3.78 -4.63
CA PHE A 89 5.62 4.02 -3.48
C PHE A 89 5.04 5.07 -2.53
N THR A 90 4.55 6.18 -3.08
CA THR A 90 3.94 7.24 -2.28
C THR A 90 2.73 6.71 -1.51
N ALA A 91 1.88 5.93 -2.17
CA ALA A 91 0.73 5.31 -1.51
C ALA A 91 1.20 4.39 -0.37
N ALA A 92 2.26 3.62 -0.60
CA ALA A 92 2.79 2.71 0.42
C ALA A 92 3.31 3.46 1.64
N VAL A 93 4.05 4.55 1.42
CA VAL A 93 4.58 5.36 2.51
C VAL A 93 3.44 5.95 3.33
N ASN A 94 2.41 6.45 2.65
CA ASN A 94 1.26 7.03 3.34
C ASN A 94 0.49 5.97 4.12
N MET A 95 0.33 4.78 3.57
CA MET A 95 -0.35 3.69 4.27
C MET A 95 0.39 3.31 5.54
N GLU A 96 1.70 3.19 5.47
CA GLU A 96 2.49 2.90 6.66
C GLU A 96 2.37 4.03 7.68
N LYS A 97 2.43 5.27 7.23
CA LYS A 97 2.41 6.44 8.10
C LYS A 97 1.06 6.63 8.81
N TYR A 98 -0.05 6.46 8.07
CA TYR A 98 -1.37 6.82 8.58
C TYR A 98 -2.18 5.64 9.08
N TYR A 99 -1.92 4.44 8.58
CA TYR A 99 -2.75 3.28 8.90
C TYR A 99 -2.04 2.24 9.74
N PHE A 100 -0.72 2.20 9.70
CA PHE A 100 0.03 1.24 10.51
C PHE A 100 -0.27 1.43 12.00
N ALA A 101 -0.29 2.66 12.46
CA ALA A 101 -0.52 2.93 13.89
C ALA A 101 -1.86 2.38 14.35
N GLU A 102 -2.90 2.54 13.52
CA GLU A 102 -4.23 2.01 13.85
C GLU A 102 -4.25 0.49 13.79
N ASP A 103 -3.60 -0.08 12.80
CA ASP A 103 -3.67 -1.52 12.54
C ASP A 103 -2.80 -2.32 13.50
N VAL A 104 -1.72 -1.75 13.98
CA VAL A 104 -0.72 -2.50 14.76
C VAL A 104 -0.67 -2.05 16.20
N SER A 105 -0.45 -0.76 16.46
CA SER A 105 -0.27 -0.29 17.83
C SER A 105 -1.57 -0.12 18.60
N TYR A 106 -2.70 -0.05 17.92
CA TYR A 106 -3.99 0.10 18.56
C TYR A 106 -4.31 -1.07 19.50
N GLU A 107 -3.95 -2.26 19.11
CA GLU A 107 -4.19 -3.46 19.92
C GLU A 107 -3.05 -3.76 20.88
N GLY A 108 -2.05 -2.92 20.84
CA GLY A 108 -0.82 -3.11 21.57
C GLY A 108 -0.94 -3.25 23.00
#